data_0b641e9c1aa4820104d7b8fa8415fef0
#
_entry.id   0b641e9c1aa4820104d7b8fa8415fef0
#
_cell.length_a   1.000
_cell.length_b   1.000
_cell.length_c   1.000
_cell.angle_alpha   90.00
_cell.angle_beta   90.00
_cell.angle_gamma   90.00
#
_symmetry.space_group_name_H-M   'P 1'
#
loop_
_entity.id
_entity.type
_entity.pdbx_description
1 polymer ?
#
loop_
_entity_poly.entity_id
_entity_poly.type
_entity_poly.pdbx_seq_one_letter_code
_entity_poly.pdbx_strand_id
1 'polypeptide(L)'
;MSTPLYNALVAKVRDWANRDSSVLTDTLVADFLDYSADTCYRELRIPPLEYTYTYPAITIAGDTQLQLPPDITEFVMFRVIDINGDSMVFDQKMDMISFTDRDTSKPIGSFTRKGQNLVFHPAAKVGDIYELHYYRRLFDLDASYVVNQNNIDAGNTTVSTQGAYGAFEFPIGSTAYYTGNEVYNWLRDDNERMLLWGALHYAHEYLGGDEQAAKYLNKQSMAIAELNREEKRRKVSGASNAVTYEVSQLL
;
A
#
# COMPACT_ATOMS: atom_id res chain seq x y z
N MET A 1 -3.57 18.55 -13.51
CA MET A 1 -3.28 18.21 -14.93
C MET A 1 -2.90 16.75 -14.93
N SER A 2 -3.57 15.92 -15.73
CA SER A 2 -3.24 14.50 -15.85
C SER A 2 -1.88 14.31 -16.54
N THR A 3 -1.12 13.32 -16.11
CA THR A 3 0.22 13.05 -16.59
C THR A 3 0.21 12.38 -17.98
N PRO A 4 1.29 12.49 -18.79
CA PRO A 4 1.34 11.85 -20.11
C PRO A 4 1.11 10.33 -20.09
N LEU A 5 1.68 9.62 -19.11
CA LEU A 5 1.48 8.16 -18.98
C LEU A 5 0.05 7.81 -18.61
N TYR A 6 -0.59 8.58 -17.74
CA TYR A 6 -1.99 8.40 -17.39
C TYR A 6 -2.91 8.62 -18.61
N ASN A 7 -2.66 9.69 -19.40
CA ASN A 7 -3.41 9.94 -20.63
C ASN A 7 -3.25 8.81 -21.64
N ALA A 8 -2.08 8.19 -21.72
CA ALA A 8 -1.86 7.01 -22.56
C ALA A 8 -2.68 5.80 -22.08
N LEU A 9 -2.84 5.61 -20.76
CA LEU A 9 -3.74 4.57 -20.20
C LEU A 9 -5.18 4.82 -20.61
N VAL A 10 -5.66 6.05 -20.46
CA VAL A 10 -7.03 6.44 -20.85
C VAL A 10 -7.28 6.15 -22.33
N ALA A 11 -6.34 6.51 -23.20
CA ALA A 11 -6.43 6.20 -24.63
C ALA A 11 -6.48 4.69 -24.91
N LYS A 12 -5.62 3.89 -24.24
CA LYS A 12 -5.60 2.42 -24.39
C LYS A 12 -6.93 1.77 -23.99
N VAL A 13 -7.58 2.22 -22.91
CA VAL A 13 -8.88 1.69 -22.51
C VAL A 13 -9.91 1.90 -23.61
N ARG A 14 -9.95 3.09 -24.23
CA ARG A 14 -10.85 3.38 -25.35
C ARG A 14 -10.58 2.53 -26.57
N ASP A 15 -9.32 2.45 -26.97
CA ASP A 15 -8.90 1.65 -28.13
C ASP A 15 -9.28 0.18 -27.95
N TRP A 16 -9.03 -0.39 -26.78
CA TRP A 16 -9.35 -1.79 -26.49
C TRP A 16 -10.85 -2.05 -26.32
N ALA A 17 -11.60 -1.06 -25.83
CA ALA A 17 -13.07 -1.12 -25.79
C ALA A 17 -13.71 -0.85 -27.17
N ASN A 18 -12.92 -0.39 -28.15
CA ASN A 18 -13.38 0.05 -29.48
C ASN A 18 -14.46 1.11 -29.36
N ARG A 19 -14.23 2.14 -28.57
CA ARG A 19 -15.15 3.28 -28.34
C ARG A 19 -14.35 4.58 -28.30
N ASP A 20 -15.01 5.63 -28.75
CA ASP A 20 -14.44 6.99 -28.78
C ASP A 20 -14.75 7.78 -27.48
N SER A 21 -14.22 8.99 -27.41
CA SER A 21 -14.40 9.88 -26.26
C SER A 21 -15.82 10.42 -26.09
N SER A 22 -16.71 10.26 -27.07
CA SER A 22 -18.10 10.66 -26.94
C SER A 22 -18.92 9.67 -26.11
N VAL A 23 -18.48 8.40 -26.08
CA VAL A 23 -19.11 7.32 -25.31
C VAL A 23 -18.35 7.09 -23.99
N LEU A 24 -17.01 6.98 -24.07
CA LEU A 24 -16.13 6.81 -22.92
C LEU A 24 -15.36 8.12 -22.66
N THR A 25 -15.93 9.02 -21.87
CA THR A 25 -15.31 10.29 -21.53
C THR A 25 -14.04 10.09 -20.69
N ASP A 26 -13.14 11.07 -20.64
CA ASP A 26 -11.91 10.99 -19.83
C ASP A 26 -12.22 10.72 -18.36
N THR A 27 -13.21 11.41 -17.81
CA THR A 27 -13.63 11.24 -16.41
C THR A 27 -14.14 9.82 -16.15
N LEU A 28 -14.97 9.27 -17.03
CA LEU A 28 -15.53 7.93 -16.85
C LEU A 28 -14.44 6.85 -16.92
N VAL A 29 -13.48 7.00 -17.84
CA VAL A 29 -12.35 6.06 -17.94
C VAL A 29 -11.43 6.21 -16.74
N ALA A 30 -11.26 7.42 -16.21
CA ALA A 30 -10.52 7.67 -14.97
C ALA A 30 -11.16 6.88 -13.80
N ASP A 31 -12.47 6.98 -13.62
CA ASP A 31 -13.19 6.23 -12.58
C ASP A 31 -12.98 4.71 -12.72
N PHE A 32 -12.99 4.18 -13.95
CA PHE A 32 -12.74 2.75 -14.18
C PHE A 32 -11.32 2.32 -13.85
N LEU A 33 -10.34 3.16 -14.16
CA LEU A 33 -8.94 2.92 -13.79
C LEU A 33 -8.76 2.93 -12.26
N ASP A 34 -9.42 3.86 -11.57
CA ASP A 34 -9.37 3.96 -10.12
C ASP A 34 -10.04 2.75 -9.43
N TYR A 35 -11.20 2.31 -9.92
CA TYR A 35 -11.84 1.08 -9.41
C TYR A 35 -10.98 -0.16 -9.63
N SER A 36 -10.33 -0.25 -10.80
CA SER A 36 -9.37 -1.32 -11.09
C SER A 36 -8.17 -1.28 -10.14
N ALA A 37 -7.60 -0.11 -9.89
CA ALA A 37 -6.48 0.07 -8.98
C ALA A 37 -6.87 -0.28 -7.53
N ASP A 38 -8.03 0.15 -7.07
CA ASP A 38 -8.56 -0.18 -5.75
C ASP A 38 -8.74 -1.69 -5.53
N THR A 39 -9.20 -2.40 -6.56
CA THR A 39 -9.30 -3.86 -6.53
C THR A 39 -7.92 -4.49 -6.39
N CYS A 40 -6.95 -4.03 -7.18
CA CYS A 40 -5.57 -4.50 -7.10
C CYS A 40 -4.96 -4.27 -5.71
N TYR A 41 -5.09 -3.06 -5.13
CA TYR A 41 -4.52 -2.74 -3.81
C TYR A 41 -5.18 -3.53 -2.66
N ARG A 42 -6.44 -3.90 -2.80
CA ARG A 42 -7.13 -4.74 -1.80
C ARG A 42 -6.70 -6.20 -1.84
N GLU A 43 -6.36 -6.72 -3.00
CA GLU A 43 -6.14 -8.16 -3.20
C GLU A 43 -4.65 -8.54 -3.29
N LEU A 44 -3.76 -7.62 -3.70
CA LEU A 44 -2.33 -7.89 -3.84
C LEU A 44 -1.63 -7.89 -2.47
N ARG A 45 -0.77 -8.90 -2.27
CA ARG A 45 0.10 -9.06 -1.09
C ARG A 45 1.53 -9.31 -1.52
N ILE A 46 2.16 -8.26 -2.03
CA ILE A 46 3.48 -8.31 -2.68
C ILE A 46 4.41 -7.22 -2.11
N PRO A 47 5.74 -7.40 -2.15
CA PRO A 47 6.71 -6.49 -1.56
C PRO A 47 6.60 -5.02 -2.00
N PRO A 48 6.29 -4.67 -3.27
CA PRO A 48 6.13 -3.28 -3.66
C PRO A 48 5.04 -2.53 -2.91
N LEU A 49 4.07 -3.24 -2.33
CA LEU A 49 3.00 -2.66 -1.53
C LEU A 49 3.29 -2.73 -0.01
N GLU A 50 4.33 -3.45 0.41
CA GLU A 50 4.74 -3.50 1.82
C GLU A 50 5.45 -2.20 2.20
N TYR A 51 5.09 -1.66 3.35
CA TYR A 51 5.70 -0.46 3.89
C TYR A 51 5.87 -0.56 5.40
N THR A 52 6.93 0.07 5.91
CA THR A 52 7.16 0.21 7.34
C THR A 52 7.07 1.67 7.70
N TYR A 53 6.10 2.01 8.53
CA TYR A 53 5.96 3.35 9.11
C TYR A 53 6.53 3.34 10.52
N THR A 54 7.53 4.20 10.76
CA THR A 54 8.14 4.39 12.08
C THR A 54 7.56 5.64 12.70
N TYR A 55 6.87 5.48 13.84
CA TYR A 55 6.36 6.61 14.60
C TYR A 55 7.51 7.33 15.31
N PRO A 56 7.40 8.64 15.50
CA PRO A 56 8.34 9.37 16.34
C PRO A 56 8.42 8.75 17.74
N ALA A 57 9.60 8.83 18.37
CA ALA A 57 9.78 8.34 19.73
C ALA A 57 8.76 8.99 20.69
N ILE A 58 8.16 8.17 21.56
CA ILE A 58 7.15 8.64 22.51
C ILE A 58 7.77 9.61 23.50
N THR A 59 7.20 10.78 23.63
CA THR A 59 7.63 11.83 24.56
C THR A 59 6.84 11.87 25.87
N ILE A 60 5.61 11.32 25.86
CA ILE A 60 4.69 11.32 27.01
C ILE A 60 4.28 9.87 27.28
N ALA A 61 4.61 9.37 28.48
CA ALA A 61 4.18 8.03 28.88
C ALA A 61 2.66 7.94 29.10
N GLY A 62 2.10 6.76 28.83
CA GLY A 62 0.69 6.47 29.07
C GLY A 62 -0.20 6.50 27.82
N ASP A 63 0.32 6.91 26.69
CA ASP A 63 -0.41 6.83 25.42
C ASP A 63 -0.74 5.38 25.08
N THR A 64 -1.98 5.17 24.61
CA THR A 64 -2.49 3.87 24.17
C THR A 64 -3.05 3.91 22.77
N GLN A 65 -2.83 5.01 22.05
CA GLN A 65 -3.35 5.23 20.71
C GLN A 65 -2.30 5.88 19.81
N LEU A 66 -2.25 5.44 18.56
CA LEU A 66 -1.47 6.05 17.49
C LEU A 66 -2.37 6.26 16.27
N GLN A 67 -2.17 7.38 15.58
CA GLN A 67 -2.90 7.63 14.34
C GLN A 67 -2.40 6.71 13.23
N LEU A 68 -3.31 6.08 12.50
CA LEU A 68 -2.97 5.22 11.36
C LEU A 68 -2.54 6.06 10.15
N PRO A 69 -1.55 5.58 9.38
CA PRO A 69 -1.27 6.13 8.06
C PRO A 69 -2.53 6.07 7.16
N PRO A 70 -2.81 7.13 6.37
CA PRO A 70 -4.02 7.19 5.55
C PRO A 70 -4.06 6.18 4.41
N ASP A 71 -2.90 5.68 4.00
CA ASP A 71 -2.69 4.75 2.89
C ASP A 71 -2.73 3.26 3.30
N ILE A 72 -3.03 2.98 4.58
CA ILE A 72 -3.06 1.61 5.08
C ILE A 72 -4.23 0.81 4.50
N THR A 73 -3.92 -0.36 3.93
CA THR A 73 -4.92 -1.34 3.49
C THR A 73 -5.05 -2.52 4.45
N GLU A 74 -3.93 -3.09 4.89
CA GLU A 74 -3.91 -4.25 5.80
C GLU A 74 -2.68 -4.26 6.68
N PHE A 75 -2.84 -4.66 7.93
CA PHE A 75 -1.73 -4.83 8.88
C PHE A 75 -0.93 -6.09 8.59
N VAL A 76 0.38 -5.98 8.65
CA VAL A 76 1.30 -7.13 8.61
C VAL A 76 1.86 -7.38 10.01
N MET A 77 2.38 -6.35 10.66
CA MET A 77 2.98 -6.46 11.99
C MET A 77 2.98 -5.10 12.67
N PHE A 78 2.79 -5.10 13.98
CA PHE A 78 3.00 -3.94 14.83
C PHE A 78 3.97 -4.30 15.94
N ARG A 79 5.04 -3.51 16.11
CA ARG A 79 6.04 -3.74 17.14
C ARG A 79 6.47 -2.45 17.82
N VAL A 80 6.97 -2.59 19.04
CA VAL A 80 7.67 -1.53 19.77
C VAL A 80 9.13 -1.90 19.92
N ILE A 81 9.99 -0.90 19.85
CA ILE A 81 11.41 -0.97 20.19
C ILE A 81 11.59 -0.05 21.39
N ASP A 82 12.02 -0.60 22.51
CA ASP A 82 12.24 0.17 23.73
C ASP A 82 13.56 0.96 23.67
N ILE A 83 13.82 1.78 24.70
CA ILE A 83 15.03 2.60 24.81
C ILE A 83 16.32 1.77 24.88
N ASN A 84 16.25 0.47 25.25
CA ASN A 84 17.40 -0.43 25.30
C ASN A 84 17.64 -1.15 23.97
N GLY A 85 16.73 -1.00 23.00
CA GLY A 85 16.75 -1.69 21.72
C GLY A 85 16.04 -3.04 21.72
N ASP A 86 15.42 -3.43 22.84
CA ASP A 86 14.60 -4.64 22.89
C ASP A 86 13.31 -4.45 22.12
N SER A 87 12.91 -5.46 21.34
CA SER A 87 11.71 -5.38 20.53
C SER A 87 10.62 -6.34 21.01
N MET A 88 9.36 -5.86 20.99
CA MET A 88 8.18 -6.66 21.30
C MET A 88 7.16 -6.52 20.16
N VAL A 89 6.68 -7.64 19.65
CA VAL A 89 5.60 -7.70 18.65
C VAL A 89 4.26 -7.79 19.38
N PHE A 90 3.28 -7.06 18.87
CA PHE A 90 1.92 -7.03 19.41
C PHE A 90 1.01 -8.00 18.66
N ASP A 91 0.15 -8.70 19.39
CA ASP A 91 -0.91 -9.52 18.81
C ASP A 91 -2.08 -8.67 18.33
N GLN A 92 -2.47 -8.86 17.09
CA GLN A 92 -3.67 -8.22 16.56
C GLN A 92 -4.94 -8.87 17.12
N LYS A 93 -5.84 -8.04 17.66
CA LYS A 93 -7.19 -8.46 18.05
C LYS A 93 -8.20 -7.98 17.02
N MET A 94 -9.10 -8.87 16.60
CA MET A 94 -10.06 -8.61 15.53
C MET A 94 -11.09 -7.57 15.89
N ASP A 95 -11.43 -7.46 17.18
CA ASP A 95 -12.48 -6.55 17.66
C ASP A 95 -12.12 -5.93 19.02
N MET A 96 -12.86 -4.87 19.37
CA MET A 96 -12.67 -4.15 20.64
C MET A 96 -13.06 -4.98 21.87
N ILE A 97 -13.97 -5.94 21.73
CA ILE A 97 -14.43 -6.81 22.85
C ILE A 97 -13.26 -7.73 23.22
N SER A 98 -12.72 -8.44 22.24
CA SER A 98 -11.54 -9.29 22.46
C SER A 98 -10.31 -8.50 22.96
N PHE A 99 -10.22 -7.22 22.59
CA PHE A 99 -9.17 -6.34 23.08
C PHE A 99 -9.36 -5.95 24.53
N THR A 100 -10.61 -5.63 24.96
CA THR A 100 -10.92 -5.26 26.35
C THR A 100 -10.92 -6.45 27.30
N ASP A 101 -11.30 -7.62 26.82
CA ASP A 101 -11.40 -8.88 27.60
C ASP A 101 -10.05 -9.64 27.68
N ARG A 102 -8.95 -8.99 27.32
CA ARG A 102 -7.62 -9.59 27.29
C ARG A 102 -7.13 -10.00 28.67
N ASP A 103 -6.42 -11.10 28.70
CA ASP A 103 -5.68 -11.54 29.89
C ASP A 103 -4.46 -10.62 30.14
N THR A 104 -4.59 -9.71 31.09
CA THR A 104 -3.53 -8.74 31.45
C THR A 104 -2.34 -9.37 32.15
N SER A 105 -2.43 -10.66 32.52
CA SER A 105 -1.31 -11.39 33.12
C SER A 105 -0.27 -11.86 32.09
N LYS A 106 -0.61 -11.82 30.79
CA LYS A 106 0.31 -12.21 29.72
C LYS A 106 1.21 -11.04 29.32
N PRO A 107 2.52 -11.27 29.15
CA PRO A 107 3.47 -10.24 28.76
C PRO A 107 3.35 -9.80 27.28
N ILE A 108 2.46 -10.45 26.51
CA ILE A 108 2.30 -10.18 25.08
C ILE A 108 1.42 -8.94 24.90
N GLY A 109 1.95 -7.94 24.21
CA GLY A 109 1.19 -6.76 23.81
C GLY A 109 0.07 -7.10 22.85
N SER A 110 -1.01 -6.33 22.87
CA SER A 110 -2.13 -6.49 21.94
C SER A 110 -2.54 -5.16 21.32
N PHE A 111 -3.05 -5.19 20.10
CA PHE A 111 -3.57 -4.01 19.42
C PHE A 111 -4.82 -4.32 18.62
N THR A 112 -5.59 -3.27 18.35
CA THR A 112 -6.74 -3.31 17.45
C THR A 112 -6.96 -1.97 16.77
N ARG A 113 -7.71 -1.96 15.68
CA ARG A 113 -8.10 -0.74 14.98
C ARG A 113 -9.37 -0.15 15.59
N LYS A 114 -9.36 1.15 15.86
CA LYS A 114 -10.54 1.93 16.25
C LYS A 114 -10.66 3.18 15.36
N GLY A 115 -11.43 3.08 14.29
CA GLY A 115 -11.56 4.14 13.30
C GLY A 115 -10.22 4.41 12.60
N GLN A 116 -9.70 5.64 12.73
CA GLN A 116 -8.40 6.07 12.18
C GLN A 116 -7.24 5.88 13.16
N ASN A 117 -7.48 5.25 14.31
CA ASN A 117 -6.46 5.02 15.31
C ASN A 117 -6.17 3.52 15.48
N LEU A 118 -4.93 3.23 15.79
CA LEU A 118 -4.48 1.98 16.35
C LEU A 118 -4.49 2.12 17.87
N VAL A 119 -5.24 1.26 18.57
CA VAL A 119 -5.30 1.20 20.02
C VAL A 119 -4.51 0.00 20.48
N PHE A 120 -3.63 0.18 21.47
CA PHE A 120 -2.71 -0.87 21.90
C PHE A 120 -2.54 -0.94 23.41
N HIS A 121 -2.04 -2.06 23.88
CA HIS A 121 -1.66 -2.31 25.28
C HIS A 121 -0.43 -3.24 25.31
N PRO A 122 0.53 -3.00 26.20
CA PRO A 122 0.56 -2.00 27.28
C PRO A 122 0.69 -0.57 26.75
N ALA A 123 0.41 0.38 27.63
CA ALA A 123 0.59 1.80 27.34
C ALA A 123 2.06 2.14 27.06
N ALA A 124 2.27 3.13 26.20
CA ALA A 124 3.60 3.57 25.78
C ALA A 124 4.45 4.10 26.93
N LYS A 125 5.75 3.87 26.85
CA LYS A 125 6.76 4.46 27.74
C LYS A 125 7.52 5.56 26.99
N VAL A 126 8.11 6.48 27.75
CA VAL A 126 8.96 7.52 27.16
C VAL A 126 10.20 6.86 26.52
N GLY A 127 10.47 7.25 25.28
CA GLY A 127 11.57 6.71 24.47
C GLY A 127 11.19 5.51 23.60
N ASP A 128 10.01 4.91 23.79
CA ASP A 128 9.53 3.84 22.91
C ASP A 128 9.36 4.33 21.48
N ILE A 129 9.80 3.51 20.53
CA ILE A 129 9.61 3.73 19.08
C ILE A 129 8.70 2.62 18.57
N TYR A 130 7.63 3.01 17.93
CA TYR A 130 6.67 2.07 17.37
C TYR A 130 6.87 1.95 15.85
N GLU A 131 6.81 0.72 15.35
CA GLU A 131 6.87 0.43 13.92
C GLU A 131 5.63 -0.35 13.50
N LEU A 132 5.00 0.14 12.43
CA LEU A 132 3.86 -0.46 11.79
C LEU A 132 4.27 -0.96 10.41
N HIS A 133 4.25 -2.28 10.20
CA HIS A 133 4.42 -2.90 8.90
C HIS A 133 3.04 -3.20 8.33
N TYR A 134 2.79 -2.75 7.10
CA TYR A 134 1.47 -2.87 6.49
C TYR A 134 1.55 -2.88 4.96
N TYR A 135 0.49 -3.37 4.33
CA TYR A 135 0.26 -3.14 2.90
C TYR A 135 -0.37 -1.79 2.70
N ARG A 136 0.18 -1.02 1.77
CA ARG A 136 -0.27 0.34 1.49
C ARG A 136 -0.95 0.45 0.13
N ARG A 137 -1.84 1.44 0.00
CA ARG A 137 -2.25 1.97 -1.28
C ARG A 137 -1.13 2.88 -1.80
N LEU A 138 -0.75 2.71 -3.05
CA LEU A 138 0.19 3.63 -3.70
C LEU A 138 -0.50 4.95 -4.04
N PHE A 139 0.28 5.95 -4.44
CA PHE A 139 -0.25 7.21 -4.92
C PHE A 139 -1.23 7.02 -6.07
N ASP A 140 -2.12 8.00 -6.26
CA ASP A 140 -3.06 8.01 -7.37
C ASP A 140 -2.33 7.85 -8.70
N LEU A 141 -3.00 7.20 -9.68
CA LEU A 141 -2.40 6.88 -10.96
C LEU A 141 -1.95 8.10 -11.76
N ASP A 142 -2.60 9.23 -11.53
CA ASP A 142 -2.29 10.54 -12.12
C ASP A 142 -1.41 11.42 -11.22
N ALA A 143 -0.91 10.88 -10.10
CA ALA A 143 -0.09 11.67 -9.18
C ALA A 143 1.15 12.24 -9.87
N SER A 144 1.34 13.53 -9.69
CA SER A 144 2.52 14.26 -10.11
C SER A 144 3.19 14.89 -8.89
N TYR A 145 4.49 15.08 -8.94
CA TYR A 145 5.16 15.83 -7.90
C TYR A 145 5.38 17.27 -8.33
N VAL A 146 5.28 18.17 -7.35
CA VAL A 146 5.68 19.58 -7.52
C VAL A 146 6.99 19.77 -6.77
N VAL A 147 8.05 20.10 -7.52
CA VAL A 147 9.31 20.53 -6.90
C VAL A 147 9.09 21.91 -6.34
N ASN A 148 9.11 22.06 -5.03
CA ASN A 148 9.04 23.37 -4.39
C ASN A 148 10.46 23.96 -4.38
N GLN A 149 10.72 24.91 -5.27
CA GLN A 149 12.04 25.56 -5.42
C GLN A 149 12.50 26.21 -4.10
N ASN A 150 11.57 26.74 -3.31
CA ASN A 150 11.90 27.34 -2.02
C ASN A 150 12.46 26.33 -1.01
N ASN A 151 12.05 25.06 -1.10
CA ASN A 151 12.60 24.00 -0.26
C ASN A 151 14.00 23.57 -0.71
N ILE A 152 14.29 23.64 -2.00
CA ILE A 152 15.63 23.38 -2.55
C ILE A 152 16.61 24.48 -2.13
N ASP A 153 16.21 25.73 -2.23
CA ASP A 153 17.01 26.90 -1.87
C ASP A 153 17.29 26.98 -0.35
N ALA A 154 16.39 26.40 0.47
CA ALA A 154 16.57 26.28 1.92
C ALA A 154 17.40 25.04 2.34
N GLY A 155 17.92 24.26 1.40
CA GLY A 155 18.68 23.04 1.67
C GLY A 155 17.81 21.85 2.10
N ASN A 156 16.49 21.99 2.07
CA ASN A 156 15.53 20.90 2.28
C ASN A 156 15.15 20.30 0.93
N THR A 157 15.59 19.09 0.66
CA THR A 157 15.19 18.34 -0.53
C THR A 157 13.92 17.54 -0.29
N THR A 158 12.87 18.18 0.21
CA THR A 158 11.56 17.55 0.32
C THR A 158 10.80 17.71 -0.98
N VAL A 159 10.41 16.62 -1.59
CA VAL A 159 9.52 16.58 -2.75
C VAL A 159 8.11 16.34 -2.21
N SER A 160 7.19 17.28 -2.42
CA SER A 160 5.78 17.08 -2.08
C SER A 160 5.02 16.54 -3.29
N THR A 161 4.24 15.50 -3.10
CA THR A 161 3.27 15.02 -4.09
C THR A 161 1.93 15.70 -3.87
N GLN A 162 1.31 16.18 -4.93
CA GLN A 162 -0.10 16.60 -4.90
C GLN A 162 -0.95 15.43 -5.39
N GLY A 163 -1.79 14.89 -4.51
CA GLY A 163 -2.78 13.87 -4.80
C GLY A 163 -3.93 13.98 -3.80
N ALA A 164 -4.96 13.15 -3.95
CA ALA A 164 -6.13 13.12 -3.08
C ALA A 164 -5.79 12.87 -1.59
N TYR A 165 -4.60 12.36 -1.29
CA TYR A 165 -4.12 12.04 0.05
C TYR A 165 -3.19 13.12 0.66
N GLY A 166 -3.08 14.29 0.05
CA GLY A 166 -2.27 15.40 0.56
C GLY A 166 -0.80 15.39 0.14
N ALA A 167 -0.02 16.31 0.68
CA ALA A 167 1.41 16.40 0.40
C ALA A 167 2.17 15.38 1.25
N PHE A 168 2.89 14.46 0.59
CA PHE A 168 3.85 13.58 1.26
C PHE A 168 5.25 14.16 1.13
N GLU A 169 5.95 14.26 2.26
CA GLU A 169 7.36 14.63 2.27
C GLU A 169 8.21 13.35 2.17
N PHE A 170 9.04 13.25 1.15
CA PHE A 170 10.02 12.17 1.05
C PHE A 170 11.28 12.57 1.80
N PRO A 171 11.81 11.72 2.70
CA PRO A 171 13.08 11.97 3.36
C PRO A 171 14.23 12.03 2.34
N ILE A 172 15.21 12.88 2.62
CA ILE A 172 16.46 12.94 1.86
C ILE A 172 17.08 11.55 1.78
N GLY A 173 17.38 11.08 0.55
CA GLY A 173 17.98 9.76 0.32
C GLY A 173 17.00 8.63 -0.02
N SER A 174 15.68 8.86 0.01
CA SER A 174 14.74 7.90 -0.58
C SER A 174 14.90 7.93 -2.11
N THR A 175 15.21 6.79 -2.70
CA THR A 175 15.27 6.63 -4.16
C THR A 175 13.84 6.60 -4.70
N ALA A 176 13.23 7.76 -4.90
CA ALA A 176 12.04 7.86 -5.70
C ALA A 176 12.47 7.76 -7.18
N TYR A 177 12.08 6.71 -7.86
CA TYR A 177 12.31 6.59 -9.30
C TYR A 177 11.34 7.51 -10.02
N TYR A 178 11.88 8.53 -10.66
CA TYR A 178 11.12 9.49 -11.43
C TYR A 178 11.30 9.22 -12.92
N THR A 179 10.22 9.07 -13.65
CA THR A 179 10.18 9.22 -15.08
C THR A 179 9.51 10.56 -15.40
N GLY A 180 10.32 11.60 -15.58
CA GLY A 180 9.81 12.96 -15.81
C GLY A 180 9.23 13.60 -14.55
N ASN A 181 8.05 14.22 -14.65
CA ASN A 181 7.34 14.86 -13.53
C ASN A 181 6.30 13.92 -12.86
N GLU A 182 6.36 12.63 -13.14
CA GLU A 182 5.39 11.65 -12.65
C GLU A 182 5.94 10.87 -11.47
N VAL A 183 5.11 10.62 -10.46
CA VAL A 183 5.44 9.74 -9.35
C VAL A 183 5.34 8.30 -9.85
N TYR A 184 6.38 7.50 -9.56
CA TYR A 184 6.35 6.08 -9.88
C TYR A 184 5.19 5.38 -9.17
N ASN A 185 4.40 4.66 -9.95
CA ASN A 185 3.35 3.80 -9.46
C ASN A 185 3.56 2.40 -10.06
N TRP A 186 3.93 1.43 -9.22
CA TRP A 186 4.24 0.06 -9.64
C TRP A 186 3.12 -0.57 -10.48
N LEU A 187 1.85 -0.28 -10.13
CA LEU A 187 0.71 -0.83 -10.84
C LEU A 187 0.59 -0.25 -12.25
N ARG A 188 0.81 1.06 -12.40
CA ARG A 188 0.78 1.76 -13.69
C ARG A 188 2.00 1.44 -14.55
N ASP A 189 3.18 1.43 -13.93
CA ASP A 189 4.45 1.46 -14.68
C ASP A 189 4.94 0.04 -15.01
N ASP A 190 4.78 -0.92 -14.10
CA ASP A 190 5.26 -2.29 -14.27
C ASP A 190 4.14 -3.31 -14.59
N ASN A 191 2.90 -3.02 -14.21
CA ASN A 191 1.77 -3.96 -14.31
C ASN A 191 0.54 -3.37 -14.99
N GLU A 192 0.76 -2.50 -15.94
CA GLU A 192 -0.24 -1.80 -16.72
C GLU A 192 -1.37 -2.70 -17.24
N ARG A 193 -1.04 -3.92 -17.69
CA ARG A 193 -2.03 -4.85 -18.24
C ARG A 193 -3.10 -5.27 -17.23
N MET A 194 -2.69 -5.48 -15.98
CA MET A 194 -3.62 -5.86 -14.92
C MET A 194 -4.60 -4.72 -14.64
N LEU A 195 -4.09 -3.48 -14.61
CA LEU A 195 -4.88 -2.27 -14.46
C LEU A 195 -5.87 -2.10 -15.63
N LEU A 196 -5.41 -2.28 -16.87
CA LEU A 196 -6.22 -2.21 -18.07
C LEU A 196 -7.32 -3.27 -18.11
N TRP A 197 -7.06 -4.50 -17.69
CA TRP A 197 -8.09 -5.54 -17.65
C TRP A 197 -9.23 -5.18 -16.68
N GLY A 198 -8.91 -4.65 -15.50
CA GLY A 198 -9.95 -4.19 -14.58
C GLY A 198 -10.74 -3.00 -15.12
N ALA A 199 -10.08 -2.01 -15.71
CA ALA A 199 -10.76 -0.88 -16.33
C ALA A 199 -11.65 -1.32 -17.50
N LEU A 200 -11.21 -2.28 -18.32
CA LEU A 200 -12.01 -2.85 -19.41
C LEU A 200 -13.21 -3.67 -18.91
N HIS A 201 -13.08 -4.34 -17.76
CA HIS A 201 -14.22 -4.97 -17.11
C HIS A 201 -15.33 -3.95 -16.85
N TYR A 202 -15.03 -2.86 -16.16
CA TYR A 202 -16.00 -1.80 -15.86
C TYR A 202 -16.52 -1.09 -17.12
N ALA A 203 -15.65 -0.86 -18.11
CA ALA A 203 -16.06 -0.26 -19.38
C ALA A 203 -17.07 -1.14 -20.14
N HIS A 204 -16.84 -2.45 -20.22
CA HIS A 204 -17.77 -3.37 -20.88
C HIS A 204 -19.06 -3.57 -20.08
N GLU A 205 -19.00 -3.60 -18.75
CA GLU A 205 -20.18 -3.60 -17.90
C GLU A 205 -21.06 -2.37 -18.15
N TYR A 206 -20.44 -1.18 -18.19
CA TYR A 206 -21.13 0.07 -18.53
C TYR A 206 -21.77 0.04 -19.93
N LEU A 207 -21.13 -0.60 -20.90
CA LEU A 207 -21.61 -0.73 -22.27
C LEU A 207 -22.64 -1.87 -22.47
N GLY A 208 -22.98 -2.63 -21.43
CA GLY A 208 -23.90 -3.78 -21.49
C GLY A 208 -23.29 -5.02 -22.17
N GLY A 209 -21.96 -5.15 -22.15
CA GLY A 209 -21.22 -6.28 -22.72
C GLY A 209 -20.80 -7.30 -21.67
N ASP A 210 -21.74 -7.93 -20.99
CA ASP A 210 -21.51 -8.80 -19.81
C ASP A 210 -20.50 -9.92 -20.05
N GLU A 211 -20.51 -10.56 -21.22
CA GLU A 211 -19.56 -11.62 -21.56
C GLU A 211 -18.12 -11.11 -21.63
N GLN A 212 -17.91 -9.95 -22.24
CA GLN A 212 -16.59 -9.32 -22.33
C GLN A 212 -16.14 -8.80 -20.96
N ALA A 213 -17.06 -8.21 -20.19
CA ALA A 213 -16.81 -7.77 -18.83
C ALA A 213 -16.32 -8.94 -17.96
N ALA A 214 -17.02 -10.07 -17.95
CA ALA A 214 -16.64 -11.27 -17.22
C ALA A 214 -15.25 -11.82 -17.64
N LYS A 215 -14.95 -11.80 -18.94
CA LYS A 215 -13.65 -12.22 -19.47
C LYS A 215 -12.50 -11.37 -18.95
N TYR A 216 -12.66 -10.03 -18.89
CA TYR A 216 -11.62 -9.14 -18.40
C TYR A 216 -11.46 -9.21 -16.88
N LEU A 217 -12.55 -9.33 -16.13
CA LEU A 217 -12.52 -9.58 -14.70
C LEU A 217 -11.73 -10.86 -14.36
N ASN A 218 -11.99 -11.95 -15.09
CA ASN A 218 -11.27 -13.21 -14.90
C ASN A 218 -9.77 -13.06 -15.17
N LYS A 219 -9.37 -12.33 -16.22
CA LYS A 219 -7.97 -12.07 -16.53
C LYS A 219 -7.27 -11.29 -15.40
N GLN A 220 -7.92 -10.25 -14.87
CA GLN A 220 -7.37 -9.47 -13.74
C GLN A 220 -7.22 -10.34 -12.51
N SER A 221 -8.26 -11.09 -12.11
CA SER A 221 -8.24 -11.96 -10.94
C SER A 221 -7.17 -13.07 -11.06
N MET A 222 -6.99 -13.64 -12.24
CA MET A 222 -5.93 -14.63 -12.49
C MET A 222 -4.54 -14.03 -12.33
N ALA A 223 -4.30 -12.83 -12.85
CA ALA A 223 -3.01 -12.15 -12.72
C ALA A 223 -2.70 -11.81 -11.25
N ILE A 224 -3.67 -11.30 -10.49
CA ILE A 224 -3.54 -11.05 -9.06
C ILE A 224 -3.20 -12.34 -8.30
N ALA A 225 -3.92 -13.43 -8.58
CA ALA A 225 -3.71 -14.72 -7.94
C ALA A 225 -2.32 -15.30 -8.26
N GLU A 226 -1.82 -15.11 -9.49
CA GLU A 226 -0.51 -15.57 -9.91
C GLU A 226 0.61 -14.83 -9.17
N LEU A 227 0.56 -13.50 -9.12
CA LEU A 227 1.52 -12.68 -8.39
C LEU A 227 1.57 -13.01 -6.89
N ASN A 228 0.41 -13.14 -6.26
CA ASN A 228 0.33 -13.54 -4.85
C ASN A 228 0.91 -14.96 -4.61
N ARG A 229 0.70 -15.90 -5.57
CA ARG A 229 1.25 -17.26 -5.50
C ARG A 229 2.77 -17.26 -5.65
N GLU A 230 3.30 -16.48 -6.58
CA GLU A 230 4.73 -16.35 -6.78
C GLU A 230 5.42 -15.80 -5.53
N GLU A 231 4.84 -14.76 -4.93
CA GLU A 231 5.38 -14.17 -3.71
C GLU A 231 5.34 -15.15 -2.54
N LYS A 232 4.24 -15.89 -2.38
CA LYS A 232 4.15 -16.94 -1.36
C LYS A 232 5.23 -18.01 -1.56
N ARG A 233 5.50 -18.42 -2.80
CA ARG A 233 6.59 -19.37 -3.11
C ARG A 233 7.96 -18.81 -2.75
N ARG A 234 8.24 -17.54 -3.05
CA ARG A 234 9.51 -16.89 -2.69
C ARG A 234 9.72 -16.86 -1.19
N LYS A 235 8.71 -16.49 -0.42
CA LYS A 235 8.76 -16.49 1.06
C LYS A 235 9.03 -17.89 1.63
N VAL A 236 8.38 -18.92 1.09
CA VAL A 236 8.58 -20.31 1.54
C VAL A 236 9.95 -20.85 1.12
N SER A 237 10.43 -20.58 -0.09
CA SER A 237 11.75 -21.05 -0.54
C SER A 237 12.90 -20.42 0.26
N GLY A 238 12.78 -19.15 0.64
CA GLY A 238 13.75 -18.49 1.51
C GLY A 238 13.81 -19.09 2.92
N ALA A 239 12.67 -19.44 3.50
CA ALA A 239 12.60 -20.10 4.80
C ALA A 239 13.18 -21.53 4.76
N SER A 240 12.97 -22.28 3.67
CA SER A 240 13.52 -23.61 3.50
C SER A 240 15.05 -23.63 3.44
N ASN A 241 15.64 -22.63 2.78
CA ASN A 241 17.10 -22.52 2.70
C ASN A 241 17.75 -22.17 4.06
N ALA A 242 17.07 -21.37 4.88
CA ALA A 242 17.57 -21.04 6.23
C ALA A 242 17.62 -22.27 7.15
N VAL A 243 16.62 -23.14 7.08
CA VAL A 243 16.58 -24.38 7.88
C VAL A 243 17.64 -25.37 7.45
N THR A 244 17.97 -25.43 6.15
CA THR A 244 19.01 -26.34 5.63
C THR A 244 20.43 -25.92 6.07
N TYR A 245 20.68 -24.60 6.24
CA TYR A 245 21.96 -24.11 6.70
C TYR A 245 22.20 -24.38 8.21
N GLU A 246 21.18 -24.33 9.04
CA GLU A 246 21.32 -24.62 10.47
C GLU A 246 21.59 -26.12 10.73
N VAL A 247 20.98 -27.02 9.96
CA VAL A 247 21.19 -28.46 10.11
C VAL A 247 22.58 -28.90 9.61
N SER A 248 23.16 -28.21 8.63
CA SER A 248 24.50 -28.52 8.11
C SER A 248 25.64 -28.04 9.02
N GLN A 249 25.38 -27.17 10.00
CA GLN A 249 26.38 -26.74 10.99
C GLN A 249 26.36 -27.60 12.27
N LEU A 250 25.38 -28.51 12.41
CA LEU A 250 25.25 -29.40 13.59
C LEU A 250 25.69 -30.85 13.30
N LEU A 251 26.19 -31.14 12.11
CA LEU A 251 26.82 -32.41 11.72
C LEU A 251 28.31 -32.20 11.40
#